data_e7a533eb93ffb433559ff7a089910479
#
_entry.id   e7a533eb93ffb433559ff7a089910479
#
_cell.length_a   1.000
_cell.length_b   1.000
_cell.length_c   1.000
_cell.angle_alpha   90.00
_cell.angle_beta   90.00
_cell.angle_gamma   90.00
#
_symmetry.space_group_name_H-M   'P 1'
#
loop_
_entity.id
_entity.type
_entity.pdbx_description
1 polymer ?
#
loop_
_entity_poly.entity_id
_entity_poly.type
_entity_poly.pdbx_seq_one_letter_code
_entity_poly.pdbx_strand_id
1 'polypeptide(L)'
;MKHAKCKMSPVAGVLLAVLLLWQAGLSGCDFSVPALYTAAYMDVFDTVLTLRIASTSRTAADNAAAAVHARMLELHREFDIYHDWAGMNNLKTVNDHAGDGKPIPVSEDILNLLELGRVAFDFSGGQVNICMGSALSLWHTARETETLPDAAALER
;
A
#
# COMPACT_ATOMS: atom_id res chain seq x y z
N MET A 1 -0.35 71.91 -35.95
CA MET A 1 -0.22 71.17 -34.64
C MET A 1 1.06 70.35 -34.69
N LYS A 2 2.08 70.71 -33.94
CA LYS A 2 3.38 69.97 -33.87
C LYS A 2 3.27 68.89 -32.85
N HIS A 3 3.34 67.61 -33.22
CA HIS A 3 3.43 66.51 -32.33
C HIS A 3 4.83 66.48 -31.67
N ALA A 4 4.91 66.78 -30.40
CA ALA A 4 6.10 66.60 -29.58
C ALA A 4 6.37 65.08 -29.39
N LYS A 5 7.41 64.57 -30.05
CA LYS A 5 7.92 63.23 -29.79
C LYS A 5 8.66 63.24 -28.46
N CYS A 6 8.02 62.72 -27.42
CA CYS A 6 8.68 62.52 -26.15
C CYS A 6 9.77 61.44 -26.32
N LYS A 7 11.05 61.85 -26.31
CA LYS A 7 12.19 60.91 -26.31
C LYS A 7 12.42 60.47 -24.84
N MET A 8 12.08 59.22 -24.58
CA MET A 8 12.42 58.58 -23.30
C MET A 8 13.96 58.58 -23.15
N SER A 9 14.48 59.01 -22.01
CA SER A 9 15.91 58.94 -21.74
C SER A 9 16.37 57.47 -21.65
N PRO A 10 17.59 57.13 -22.08
CA PRO A 10 18.08 55.78 -22.04
C PRO A 10 18.07 55.17 -20.61
N VAL A 11 18.26 56.07 -19.61
CA VAL A 11 18.19 55.67 -18.18
C VAL A 11 16.77 55.25 -17.77
N ALA A 12 15.73 55.94 -18.26
CA ALA A 12 14.33 55.56 -18.01
C ALA A 12 13.96 54.23 -18.65
N GLY A 13 14.50 53.95 -19.84
CA GLY A 13 14.32 52.65 -20.52
C GLY A 13 14.96 51.48 -19.78
N VAL A 14 16.18 51.66 -19.26
CA VAL A 14 16.87 50.66 -18.44
C VAL A 14 16.16 50.40 -17.10
N LEU A 15 15.71 51.44 -16.43
CA LEU A 15 14.93 51.30 -15.19
C LEU A 15 13.62 50.57 -15.39
N LEU A 16 12.91 50.85 -16.50
CA LEU A 16 11.67 50.16 -16.83
C LEU A 16 11.91 48.65 -17.17
N ALA A 17 12.99 48.33 -17.88
CA ALA A 17 13.38 46.96 -18.18
C ALA A 17 13.77 46.17 -16.91
N VAL A 18 14.50 46.77 -15.98
CA VAL A 18 14.87 46.16 -14.69
C VAL A 18 13.62 45.95 -13.83
N LEU A 19 12.66 46.87 -13.79
CA LEU A 19 11.38 46.70 -13.10
C LEU A 19 10.54 45.57 -13.68
N LEU A 20 10.49 45.43 -15.01
CA LEU A 20 9.77 44.32 -15.67
C LEU A 20 10.44 42.96 -15.46
N LEU A 21 11.76 42.90 -15.43
CA LEU A 21 12.50 41.69 -15.12
C LEU A 21 12.33 41.28 -13.65
N TRP A 22 12.17 42.22 -12.73
CA TRP A 22 11.93 41.93 -11.33
C TRP A 22 10.52 41.37 -11.08
N GLN A 23 9.52 41.80 -11.85
CA GLN A 23 8.17 41.26 -11.79
C GLN A 23 8.10 39.82 -12.40
N ALA A 24 8.92 39.50 -13.39
CA ALA A 24 9.00 38.14 -13.95
C ALA A 24 9.65 37.13 -12.97
N GLY A 25 10.51 37.59 -12.04
CA GLY A 25 11.16 36.75 -11.01
C GLY A 25 10.29 36.45 -9.79
N LEU A 26 9.14 37.13 -9.64
CA LEU A 26 8.17 36.92 -8.57
C LEU A 26 7.02 35.98 -8.93
N SER A 27 7.17 35.17 -9.99
CA SER A 27 6.29 34.01 -10.22
C SER A 27 6.52 33.05 -9.06
N GLY A 28 5.78 33.29 -7.97
CA GLY A 28 5.91 32.59 -6.71
C GLY A 28 5.86 31.09 -6.95
N CYS A 29 6.77 30.36 -6.33
CA CYS A 29 6.54 28.96 -6.04
C CYS A 29 5.16 28.89 -5.38
N ASP A 30 4.21 28.30 -6.08
CA ASP A 30 2.87 28.06 -5.54
C ASP A 30 3.05 27.08 -4.37
N PHE A 31 3.19 27.63 -3.17
CA PHE A 31 3.40 26.86 -1.94
C PHE A 31 2.02 26.36 -1.51
N SER A 32 1.46 25.45 -2.32
CA SER A 32 0.21 24.80 -1.98
C SER A 32 0.46 23.86 -0.80
N VAL A 33 -0.18 24.18 0.33
CA VAL A 33 -0.13 23.34 1.53
C VAL A 33 -0.87 22.04 1.24
N PRO A 34 -0.24 20.87 1.47
CA PRO A 34 -0.93 19.59 1.27
C PRO A 34 -2.15 19.48 2.17
N ALA A 35 -3.30 19.13 1.60
CA ALA A 35 -4.49 18.73 2.35
C ALA A 35 -4.45 17.22 2.61
N LEU A 36 -5.12 16.78 3.70
CA LEU A 36 -5.24 15.38 4.06
C LEU A 36 -6.53 14.82 3.48
N TYR A 37 -6.43 13.85 2.59
CA TYR A 37 -7.53 13.10 1.99
C TYR A 37 -7.65 11.73 2.63
N THR A 38 -8.88 11.24 2.79
CA THR A 38 -9.16 9.92 3.35
C THR A 38 -9.96 9.09 2.35
N ALA A 39 -9.54 7.84 2.13
CA ALA A 39 -10.28 6.82 1.40
C ALA A 39 -10.43 5.58 2.28
N ALA A 40 -11.55 4.86 2.17
CA ALA A 40 -11.80 3.63 2.90
C ALA A 40 -12.33 2.55 1.95
N TYR A 41 -11.85 1.31 2.13
CA TYR A 41 -12.21 0.13 1.37
C TYR A 41 -12.53 -1.02 2.33
N MET A 42 -13.48 -1.89 1.98
CA MET A 42 -13.97 -3.00 2.82
C MET A 42 -13.85 -4.35 2.12
N ASP A 43 -13.15 -4.40 1.01
CA ASP A 43 -13.02 -5.56 0.11
C ASP A 43 -11.63 -6.19 0.11
N VAL A 44 -10.82 -5.87 1.12
CA VAL A 44 -9.46 -6.42 1.28
C VAL A 44 -9.26 -6.98 2.69
N PHE A 45 -8.71 -8.18 2.80
CA PHE A 45 -8.32 -8.85 4.06
C PHE A 45 -9.44 -8.95 5.11
N ASP A 46 -10.71 -9.03 4.69
CA ASP A 46 -11.90 -9.10 5.56
C ASP A 46 -11.93 -8.03 6.66
N THR A 47 -11.38 -6.84 6.33
CA THR A 47 -11.26 -5.72 7.26
C THR A 47 -11.48 -4.39 6.56
N VAL A 48 -11.41 -3.30 7.32
CA VAL A 48 -11.50 -1.94 6.77
C VAL A 48 -10.08 -1.39 6.54
N LEU A 49 -9.74 -1.17 5.26
CA LEU A 49 -8.54 -0.43 4.88
C LEU A 49 -8.86 1.06 4.86
N THR A 50 -8.21 1.84 5.70
CA THR A 50 -8.31 3.30 5.69
C THR A 50 -6.99 3.92 5.26
N LEU A 51 -7.01 4.67 4.16
CA LEU A 51 -5.86 5.41 3.63
C LEU A 51 -5.98 6.88 3.98
N ARG A 52 -4.88 7.49 4.45
CA ARG A 52 -4.77 8.92 4.69
C ARG A 52 -3.62 9.46 3.86
N ILE A 53 -3.93 10.32 2.90
CA ILE A 53 -3.01 10.75 1.85
C ILE A 53 -2.87 12.28 1.93
N ALA A 54 -1.66 12.77 2.19
CA ALA A 54 -1.33 14.18 2.09
C ALA A 54 -1.01 14.53 0.64
N SER A 55 -1.78 15.45 0.05
CA SER A 55 -1.58 15.88 -1.34
C SER A 55 -2.02 17.32 -1.54
N THR A 56 -1.41 18.01 -2.51
CA THR A 56 -1.83 19.32 -2.97
C THR A 56 -2.98 19.26 -4.00
N SER A 57 -3.32 18.03 -4.47
CA SER A 57 -4.36 17.80 -5.47
C SER A 57 -5.26 16.64 -5.05
N ARG A 58 -6.58 16.86 -5.10
CA ARG A 58 -7.58 15.81 -4.87
C ARG A 58 -7.43 14.66 -5.87
N THR A 59 -7.25 14.97 -7.15
CA THR A 59 -7.08 13.95 -8.19
C THR A 59 -5.82 13.11 -7.97
N ALA A 60 -4.70 13.72 -7.54
CA ALA A 60 -3.50 12.97 -7.22
C ALA A 60 -3.70 12.05 -6.00
N ALA A 61 -4.44 12.51 -4.98
CA ALA A 61 -4.78 11.70 -3.82
C ALA A 61 -5.69 10.51 -4.20
N ASP A 62 -6.71 10.75 -5.03
CA ASP A 62 -7.63 9.70 -5.49
C ASP A 62 -6.89 8.66 -6.36
N ASN A 63 -5.98 9.07 -7.23
CA ASN A 63 -5.16 8.16 -8.03
C ASN A 63 -4.22 7.33 -7.14
N ALA A 64 -3.60 7.93 -6.14
CA ALA A 64 -2.76 7.23 -5.18
C ALA A 64 -3.57 6.22 -4.37
N ALA A 65 -4.76 6.60 -3.89
CA ALA A 65 -5.67 5.70 -3.19
C ALA A 65 -6.07 4.49 -4.05
N ALA A 66 -6.41 4.72 -5.32
CA ALA A 66 -6.77 3.66 -6.25
C ALA A 66 -5.58 2.72 -6.54
N ALA A 67 -4.36 3.24 -6.67
CA ALA A 67 -3.17 2.42 -6.88
C ALA A 67 -2.86 1.55 -5.66
N VAL A 68 -2.96 2.10 -4.44
CA VAL A 68 -2.77 1.32 -3.20
C VAL A 68 -3.86 0.26 -3.08
N HIS A 69 -5.13 0.60 -3.32
CA HIS A 69 -6.24 -0.35 -3.25
C HIS A 69 -6.05 -1.51 -4.24
N ALA A 70 -5.66 -1.22 -5.50
CA ALA A 70 -5.38 -2.26 -6.49
C ALA A 70 -4.28 -3.21 -6.02
N ARG A 71 -3.19 -2.67 -5.44
CA ARG A 71 -2.10 -3.50 -4.91
C ARG A 71 -2.54 -4.33 -3.70
N MET A 72 -3.36 -3.77 -2.82
CA MET A 72 -3.92 -4.49 -1.67
C MET A 72 -4.85 -5.65 -2.11
N LEU A 73 -5.61 -5.50 -3.21
CA LEU A 73 -6.41 -6.57 -3.79
C LEU A 73 -5.55 -7.71 -4.36
N GLU A 74 -4.40 -7.40 -4.96
CA GLU A 74 -3.43 -8.42 -5.39
C GLU A 74 -2.92 -9.22 -4.20
N LEU A 75 -2.42 -8.54 -3.17
CA LEU A 75 -1.91 -9.16 -1.94
C LEU A 75 -3.00 -9.95 -1.19
N HIS A 76 -4.25 -9.45 -1.19
CA HIS A 76 -5.38 -10.15 -0.61
C HIS A 76 -5.57 -11.54 -1.23
N ARG A 77 -5.47 -11.64 -2.55
CA ARG A 77 -5.59 -12.93 -3.27
C ARG A 77 -4.39 -13.84 -3.04
N GLU A 78 -3.18 -13.28 -3.03
CA GLU A 78 -1.95 -14.04 -2.80
C GLU A 78 -1.87 -14.61 -1.39
N PHE A 79 -2.30 -13.83 -0.39
CA PHE A 79 -2.23 -14.19 1.03
C PHE A 79 -3.50 -14.87 1.55
N ASP A 80 -4.49 -15.10 0.68
CA ASP A 80 -5.71 -15.84 1.03
C ASP A 80 -5.38 -17.30 1.34
N ILE A 81 -5.81 -17.75 2.52
CA ILE A 81 -5.66 -19.14 2.99
C ILE A 81 -6.94 -19.95 2.85
N TYR A 82 -8.04 -19.34 2.40
CA TYR A 82 -9.37 -19.96 2.36
C TYR A 82 -9.86 -20.26 0.94
N HIS A 83 -9.55 -19.43 -0.04
CA HIS A 83 -10.10 -19.52 -1.39
C HIS A 83 -9.02 -19.75 -2.45
N ASP A 84 -9.40 -20.52 -3.48
CA ASP A 84 -8.59 -20.68 -4.67
C ASP A 84 -8.85 -19.52 -5.64
N TRP A 85 -7.78 -19.00 -6.21
CA TRP A 85 -7.85 -17.93 -7.21
C TRP A 85 -7.34 -18.43 -8.55
N ALA A 86 -8.14 -18.29 -9.60
CA ALA A 86 -7.79 -18.81 -10.92
C ALA A 86 -6.47 -18.22 -11.43
N GLY A 87 -5.55 -19.08 -11.84
CA GLY A 87 -4.29 -18.70 -12.47
C GLY A 87 -3.17 -18.30 -11.52
N MET A 88 -3.34 -18.47 -10.19
CA MET A 88 -2.29 -18.21 -9.22
C MET A 88 -2.19 -19.30 -8.16
N ASN A 89 -0.99 -19.49 -7.63
CA ASN A 89 -0.76 -20.22 -6.40
C ASN A 89 -0.66 -19.20 -5.26
N ASN A 90 -1.52 -19.35 -4.27
CA ASN A 90 -1.59 -18.47 -3.10
C ASN A 90 -1.19 -19.23 -1.81
N LEU A 91 -1.34 -18.62 -0.64
CA LEU A 91 -1.03 -19.29 0.62
C LEU A 91 -1.91 -20.52 0.88
N LYS A 92 -3.18 -20.53 0.40
CA LYS A 92 -4.01 -21.74 0.46
C LYS A 92 -3.35 -22.89 -0.30
N THR A 93 -2.87 -22.63 -1.53
CA THR A 93 -2.15 -23.63 -2.33
C THR A 93 -0.93 -24.17 -1.58
N VAL A 94 -0.16 -23.28 -0.90
CA VAL A 94 1.00 -23.68 -0.09
C VAL A 94 0.56 -24.57 1.07
N ASN A 95 -0.49 -24.21 1.78
CA ASN A 95 -1.02 -24.97 2.90
C ASN A 95 -1.56 -26.34 2.50
N ASP A 96 -2.31 -26.42 1.40
CA ASP A 96 -2.92 -27.66 0.89
C ASP A 96 -1.86 -28.68 0.45
N HIS A 97 -0.68 -28.23 0.06
CA HIS A 97 0.43 -29.07 -0.39
C HIS A 97 1.54 -29.21 0.66
N ALA A 98 1.30 -28.73 1.88
CA ALA A 98 2.27 -28.85 2.95
C ALA A 98 2.57 -30.32 3.26
N GLY A 99 3.85 -30.70 3.21
CA GLY A 99 4.28 -32.09 3.43
C GLY A 99 4.39 -32.97 2.19
N ASP A 100 3.94 -32.51 1.01
CA ASP A 100 4.04 -33.28 -0.25
C ASP A 100 5.49 -33.47 -0.73
N GLY A 101 6.43 -32.71 -0.18
CA GLY A 101 7.85 -32.74 -0.57
C GLY A 101 8.12 -32.23 -1.99
N LYS A 102 7.14 -31.54 -2.61
CA LYS A 102 7.26 -31.00 -3.95
C LYS A 102 7.34 -29.47 -3.92
N PRO A 103 8.19 -28.86 -4.75
CA PRO A 103 8.24 -27.41 -4.84
C PRO A 103 6.98 -26.87 -5.50
N ILE A 104 6.44 -25.77 -4.94
CA ILE A 104 5.29 -25.04 -5.48
C ILE A 104 5.80 -23.68 -5.96
N PRO A 105 5.59 -23.30 -7.23
CA PRO A 105 5.92 -21.96 -7.69
C PRO A 105 4.96 -20.96 -7.09
N VAL A 106 5.51 -19.96 -6.41
CA VAL A 106 4.76 -18.85 -5.78
C VAL A 106 5.37 -17.51 -6.15
N SER A 107 4.64 -16.42 -5.89
CA SER A 107 5.15 -15.05 -6.10
C SER A 107 6.28 -14.70 -5.13
N GLU A 108 7.04 -13.66 -5.47
CA GLU A 108 8.06 -13.09 -4.60
C GLU A 108 7.45 -12.54 -3.30
N ASP A 109 6.24 -12.01 -3.36
CA ASP A 109 5.53 -11.51 -2.17
C ASP A 109 5.26 -12.62 -1.15
N ILE A 110 4.85 -13.80 -1.61
CA ILE A 110 4.68 -14.98 -0.74
C ILE A 110 6.02 -15.44 -0.17
N LEU A 111 7.08 -15.49 -0.98
CA LEU A 111 8.42 -15.85 -0.49
C LEU A 111 8.89 -14.88 0.59
N ASN A 112 8.73 -13.58 0.37
CA ASN A 112 9.11 -12.55 1.33
C ASN A 112 8.30 -12.64 2.63
N LEU A 113 6.99 -12.95 2.53
CA LEU A 113 6.13 -13.15 3.71
C LEU A 113 6.57 -14.37 4.53
N LEU A 114 6.89 -15.49 3.88
CA LEU A 114 7.37 -16.70 4.55
C LEU A 114 8.74 -16.48 5.20
N GLU A 115 9.63 -15.78 4.53
CA GLU A 115 10.94 -15.42 5.09
C GLU A 115 10.81 -14.46 6.29
N LEU A 116 9.90 -13.48 6.22
CA LEU A 116 9.58 -12.62 7.37
C LEU A 116 9.06 -13.44 8.55
N GLY A 117 8.19 -14.43 8.29
CA GLY A 117 7.71 -15.36 9.30
C GLY A 117 8.83 -16.17 9.97
N ARG A 118 9.81 -16.64 9.17
CA ARG A 118 11.00 -17.33 9.69
C ARG A 118 11.85 -16.41 10.56
N VAL A 119 12.10 -15.19 10.12
CA VAL A 119 12.84 -14.19 10.91
C VAL A 119 12.12 -13.86 12.21
N ALA A 120 10.78 -13.71 12.17
CA ALA A 120 9.98 -13.45 13.36
C ALA A 120 10.01 -14.63 14.36
N PHE A 121 10.01 -15.87 13.85
CA PHE A 121 10.18 -17.07 14.69
C PHE A 121 11.53 -17.05 15.42
N ASP A 122 12.63 -16.84 14.71
CA ASP A 122 13.98 -16.80 15.27
C ASP A 122 14.12 -15.65 16.28
N PHE A 123 13.66 -14.44 15.92
CA PHE A 123 13.72 -13.25 16.78
C PHE A 123 12.93 -13.41 18.09
N SER A 124 11.77 -14.06 18.04
CA SER A 124 10.89 -14.25 19.19
C SER A 124 11.23 -15.48 20.05
N GLY A 125 12.27 -16.25 19.69
CA GLY A 125 12.56 -17.53 20.34
C GLY A 125 11.42 -18.54 20.18
N GLY A 126 10.77 -18.55 19.02
CA GLY A 126 9.67 -19.47 18.66
C GLY A 126 8.27 -19.02 19.10
N GLN A 127 8.13 -17.85 19.74
CA GLN A 127 6.83 -17.34 20.18
C GLN A 127 5.92 -16.94 18.99
N VAL A 128 6.51 -16.44 17.92
CA VAL A 128 5.81 -16.17 16.66
C VAL A 128 6.07 -17.33 15.71
N ASN A 129 5.05 -18.15 15.45
CA ASN A 129 5.18 -19.33 14.59
C ASN A 129 4.06 -19.33 13.53
N ILE A 130 4.42 -19.11 12.25
CA ILE A 130 3.47 -19.14 11.13
C ILE A 130 3.08 -20.55 10.69
N CYS A 131 3.78 -21.60 11.17
CA CYS A 131 3.50 -23.00 10.84
C CYS A 131 2.41 -23.63 11.72
N MET A 132 1.64 -22.84 12.48
CA MET A 132 0.58 -23.34 13.37
C MET A 132 -0.77 -23.59 12.67
N GLY A 133 -0.83 -23.58 11.34
CA GLY A 133 -2.09 -23.69 10.58
C GLY A 133 -2.89 -24.95 10.93
N SER A 134 -2.24 -26.10 11.11
CA SER A 134 -2.92 -27.34 11.51
C SER A 134 -3.56 -27.25 12.89
N ALA A 135 -2.86 -26.70 13.89
CA ALA A 135 -3.41 -26.50 15.23
C ALA A 135 -4.53 -25.44 15.21
N LEU A 136 -4.37 -24.34 14.47
CA LEU A 136 -5.38 -23.29 14.35
C LEU A 136 -6.66 -23.78 13.65
N SER A 137 -6.55 -24.69 12.68
CA SER A 137 -7.72 -25.30 12.03
C SER A 137 -8.58 -26.11 13.00
N LEU A 138 -7.96 -26.83 13.95
CA LEU A 138 -8.71 -27.54 14.98
C LEU A 138 -9.50 -26.58 15.89
N TRP A 139 -8.90 -25.46 16.25
CA TRP A 139 -9.58 -24.41 17.03
C TRP A 139 -10.67 -23.70 16.23
N HIS A 140 -10.49 -23.52 14.92
CA HIS A 140 -11.51 -22.97 14.04
C HIS A 140 -12.76 -23.86 14.01
N THR A 141 -12.58 -25.16 13.74
CA THR A 141 -13.67 -26.15 13.76
C THR A 141 -14.34 -26.25 15.13
N ALA A 142 -13.57 -26.26 16.20
CA ALA A 142 -14.07 -26.29 17.58
C ALA A 142 -14.98 -25.10 17.91
N ARG A 143 -14.62 -23.92 17.42
CA ARG A 143 -15.43 -22.69 17.55
C ARG A 143 -16.75 -22.78 16.78
N GLU A 144 -16.72 -23.33 15.54
CA GLU A 144 -17.94 -23.50 14.73
C GLU A 144 -18.89 -24.54 15.32
N THR A 145 -18.36 -25.58 15.95
CA THR A 145 -19.16 -26.66 16.55
C THR A 145 -19.44 -26.45 18.04
N GLU A 146 -19.00 -25.31 18.61
CA GLU A 146 -19.13 -24.99 20.05
C GLU A 146 -18.56 -26.09 20.97
N THR A 147 -17.47 -26.76 20.53
CA THR A 147 -16.79 -27.85 21.27
C THR A 147 -15.37 -27.46 21.61
N LEU A 148 -14.67 -28.26 22.40
CA LEU A 148 -13.22 -28.15 22.56
C LEU A 148 -12.51 -29.06 21.56
N PRO A 149 -11.35 -28.67 21.04
CA PRO A 149 -10.54 -29.55 20.20
C PRO A 149 -10.13 -30.81 20.98
N ASP A 150 -10.04 -31.95 20.30
CA ASP A 150 -9.49 -33.16 20.87
C ASP A 150 -8.02 -32.95 21.26
N ALA A 151 -7.71 -33.21 22.54
CA ALA A 151 -6.36 -33.04 23.08
C ALA A 151 -5.31 -33.87 22.32
N ALA A 152 -5.64 -35.10 21.93
CA ALA A 152 -4.73 -35.96 21.17
C ALA A 152 -4.51 -35.45 19.73
N ALA A 153 -5.43 -34.66 19.16
CA ALA A 153 -5.24 -34.00 17.89
C ALA A 153 -4.31 -32.78 17.96
N LEU A 154 -4.28 -32.10 19.13
CA LEU A 154 -3.40 -30.95 19.36
C LEU A 154 -1.95 -31.35 19.61
N GLU A 155 -1.68 -32.60 20.02
CA GLU A 155 -0.33 -33.14 20.29
C GLU A 155 0.35 -33.70 19.02
N ARG A 156 -0.32 -33.76 17.90
CA ARG A 156 0.17 -34.28 16.62
C ARG A 156 0.67 -33.20 15.70
#